data_bb1cb2cfc88e43b2737b3e97b3989bdd
#
_entry.id   bb1cb2cfc88e43b2737b3e97b3989bdd
#
_cell.length_a   1.000
_cell.length_b   1.000
_cell.length_c   1.000
_cell.angle_alpha   90.00
_cell.angle_beta   90.00
_cell.angle_gamma   90.00
#
_symmetry.space_group_name_H-M   'P 1'
#
loop_
_entity.id
_entity.type
_entity.pdbx_description
1 polymer ?
#
loop_
_entity_poly.entity_id
_entity_poly.type
_entity_poly.pdbx_seq_one_letter_code
_entity_poly.pdbx_strand_id
1 'polypeptide(L)'
;MTNQQAPQTSETVAVVWLKRDLRLRDHEPLVRAAASGYPVLLLYIIEPILLGDPHYSARHWQFIRQSIEDINTQLAPFETQVQVIFDEATKALQRLSQWLTIQAVYSHQEIGLANTYDRDRQIRQWCHNQHIAWHESATGAVIRGLTHRRQWSKHWERVYRHQCYDVALNTIK
;
A
#
# COMPACT_ATOMS: atom_id res chain seq x y z
N MET A 1 30.82 -24.60 20.65
CA MET A 1 29.58 -25.21 20.12
C MET A 1 28.84 -24.13 19.41
N THR A 2 29.04 -24.00 18.11
CA THR A 2 28.41 -22.97 17.25
C THR A 2 27.02 -23.46 16.87
N ASN A 3 26.02 -22.78 17.41
CA ASN A 3 24.62 -23.04 17.10
C ASN A 3 24.35 -22.48 15.68
N GLN A 4 24.52 -23.32 14.67
CA GLN A 4 24.08 -23.01 13.31
C GLN A 4 22.53 -23.10 13.30
N GLN A 5 21.87 -21.94 13.49
CA GLN A 5 20.48 -21.83 13.16
C GLN A 5 20.33 -22.08 11.66
N ALA A 6 19.56 -23.11 11.29
CA ALA A 6 19.18 -23.39 9.92
C ALA A 6 18.53 -22.12 9.34
N PRO A 7 18.75 -21.79 8.06
CA PRO A 7 18.10 -20.64 7.45
C PRO A 7 16.59 -20.83 7.56
N GLN A 8 15.93 -19.98 8.35
CA GLN A 8 14.47 -19.89 8.33
C GLN A 8 14.10 -19.48 6.90
N THR A 9 13.40 -20.35 6.20
CA THR A 9 12.79 -20.00 4.91
C THR A 9 11.83 -18.85 5.19
N SER A 10 12.23 -17.63 4.83
CA SER A 10 11.38 -16.46 5.00
C SER A 10 10.13 -16.63 4.12
N GLU A 11 8.97 -16.44 4.71
CA GLU A 11 7.71 -16.49 3.96
C GLU A 11 7.72 -15.43 2.86
N THR A 12 7.27 -15.81 1.65
CA THR A 12 7.19 -14.89 0.51
C THR A 12 5.80 -14.25 0.48
N VAL A 13 5.73 -12.93 0.44
CA VAL A 13 4.48 -12.18 0.52
C VAL A 13 4.36 -11.11 -0.57
N ALA A 14 3.12 -10.80 -0.95
CA ALA A 14 2.76 -9.61 -1.71
C ALA A 14 2.34 -8.51 -0.73
N VAL A 15 3.03 -7.37 -0.73
CA VAL A 15 2.74 -6.26 0.18
C VAL A 15 1.76 -5.30 -0.46
N VAL A 16 0.60 -5.07 0.15
CA VAL A 16 -0.31 -3.96 -0.19
C VAL A 16 -0.04 -2.80 0.76
N TRP A 17 0.61 -1.77 0.25
CA TRP A 17 0.91 -0.59 1.03
C TRP A 17 -0.25 0.40 0.93
N LEU A 18 -1.09 0.43 1.98
CA LEU A 18 -2.19 1.36 2.15
C LEU A 18 -1.62 2.76 2.50
N LYS A 19 -2.13 3.78 1.84
CA LYS A 19 -1.75 5.17 2.10
C LYS A 19 -2.97 6.00 2.54
N ARG A 20 -3.69 6.61 1.57
CA ARG A 20 -4.92 7.37 1.82
C ARG A 20 -6.19 6.58 1.48
N ASP A 21 -6.01 5.40 0.96
CA ASP A 21 -6.99 4.50 0.36
C ASP A 21 -7.42 3.41 1.36
N LEU A 22 -7.73 3.81 2.60
CA LEU A 22 -8.09 2.92 3.70
C LEU A 22 -9.49 2.32 3.49
N ARG A 23 -9.58 1.37 2.55
CA ARG A 23 -10.81 0.63 2.21
C ARG A 23 -10.46 -0.73 1.61
N LEU A 24 -11.40 -1.68 1.67
CA LEU A 24 -11.28 -3.01 1.06
C LEU A 24 -12.03 -3.12 -0.28
N ARG A 25 -12.95 -2.17 -0.56
CA ARG A 25 -13.72 -2.15 -1.79
C ARG A 25 -13.14 -1.16 -2.79
N ASP A 26 -13.32 -1.46 -4.07
CA ASP A 26 -12.81 -0.65 -5.18
C ASP A 26 -11.31 -0.34 -5.00
N HIS A 27 -10.52 -1.39 -4.73
CA HIS A 27 -9.11 -1.27 -4.38
C HIS A 27 -8.25 -2.11 -5.33
N GLU A 28 -7.89 -1.55 -6.48
CA GLU A 28 -7.13 -2.24 -7.53
C GLU A 28 -5.80 -2.85 -7.02
N PRO A 29 -4.96 -2.16 -6.18
CA PRO A 29 -3.75 -2.76 -5.64
C PRO A 29 -4.03 -4.06 -4.86
N LEU A 30 -5.13 -4.11 -4.10
CA LEU A 30 -5.51 -5.30 -3.34
C LEU A 30 -5.93 -6.45 -4.27
N VAL A 31 -6.72 -6.17 -5.30
CA VAL A 31 -7.11 -7.17 -6.31
C VAL A 31 -5.89 -7.75 -7.00
N ARG A 32 -4.94 -6.90 -7.39
CA ARG A 32 -3.70 -7.33 -8.06
C ARG A 32 -2.79 -8.14 -7.15
N ALA A 33 -2.68 -7.76 -5.88
CA ALA A 33 -1.91 -8.52 -4.90
C ALA A 33 -2.55 -9.90 -4.64
N ALA A 34 -3.86 -9.97 -4.44
CA ALA A 34 -4.57 -11.24 -4.26
C ALA A 34 -4.43 -12.17 -5.49
N ALA A 35 -4.41 -11.58 -6.70
CA ALA A 35 -4.20 -12.34 -7.94
C ALA A 35 -2.75 -12.81 -8.15
N SER A 36 -1.80 -12.38 -7.35
CA SER A 36 -0.39 -12.80 -7.46
C SER A 36 -0.15 -14.24 -7.02
N GLY A 37 -1.07 -14.83 -6.26
CA GLY A 37 -0.96 -16.18 -5.69
C GLY A 37 -0.08 -16.27 -4.43
N TYR A 38 0.46 -15.16 -3.94
CA TYR A 38 1.21 -15.07 -2.69
C TYR A 38 0.31 -14.60 -1.53
N PRO A 39 0.62 -14.96 -0.28
CA PRO A 39 0.01 -14.35 0.89
C PRO A 39 0.09 -12.84 0.84
N VAL A 40 -0.97 -12.16 1.24
CA VAL A 40 -1.08 -10.69 1.15
C VAL A 40 -0.84 -10.05 2.51
N LEU A 41 0.22 -9.26 2.61
CA LEU A 41 0.48 -8.42 3.78
C LEU A 41 -0.13 -7.03 3.55
N LEU A 42 -1.18 -6.69 4.30
CA LEU A 42 -1.74 -5.34 4.34
C LEU A 42 -0.89 -4.48 5.26
N LEU A 43 -0.27 -3.44 4.73
CA LEU A 43 0.66 -2.58 5.46
C LEU A 43 0.17 -1.14 5.49
N TYR A 44 0.13 -0.53 6.68
CA TYR A 44 0.00 0.91 6.86
C TYR A 44 1.20 1.44 7.61
N ILE A 45 1.82 2.52 7.11
CA ILE A 45 3.00 3.12 7.74
C ILE A 45 2.62 4.50 8.29
N ILE A 46 2.75 4.69 9.60
CA ILE A 46 2.65 6.00 10.24
C ILE A 46 4.00 6.66 10.08
N GLU A 47 4.08 7.62 9.17
CA GLU A 47 5.34 8.26 8.78
C GLU A 47 5.59 9.54 9.56
N PRO A 48 6.79 9.73 10.15
CA PRO A 48 7.16 10.97 10.86
C PRO A 48 6.99 12.23 9.99
N ILE A 49 7.25 12.14 8.68
CA ILE A 49 7.07 13.27 7.74
C ILE A 49 5.63 13.77 7.65
N LEU A 50 4.64 12.91 7.92
CA LEU A 50 3.22 13.26 7.92
C LEU A 50 2.75 13.74 9.30
N LEU A 51 3.37 13.27 10.39
CA LEU A 51 3.06 13.75 11.74
C LEU A 51 3.44 15.22 11.92
N GLY A 52 4.54 15.67 11.32
CA GLY A 52 4.99 17.06 11.33
C GLY A 52 4.39 17.92 10.23
N ASP A 53 3.58 17.37 9.32
CA ASP A 53 3.06 18.11 8.19
C ASP A 53 1.82 18.93 8.58
N PRO A 54 1.78 20.26 8.27
CA PRO A 54 0.68 21.13 8.67
C PRO A 54 -0.67 20.80 8.03
N HIS A 55 -0.69 19.99 6.97
CA HIS A 55 -1.93 19.50 6.35
C HIS A 55 -2.57 18.34 7.14
N TYR A 56 -1.85 17.76 8.11
CA TYR A 56 -2.36 16.72 9.00
C TYR A 56 -2.70 17.30 10.38
N SER A 57 -3.85 16.91 10.92
CA SER A 57 -4.31 17.28 12.25
C SER A 57 -4.76 16.04 13.03
N ALA A 58 -5.02 16.18 14.31
CA ALA A 58 -5.53 15.11 15.17
C ALA A 58 -6.77 14.42 14.57
N ARG A 59 -7.64 15.18 13.89
CA ARG A 59 -8.84 14.65 13.23
C ARG A 59 -8.50 13.68 12.09
N HIS A 60 -7.46 13.96 11.30
CA HIS A 60 -7.02 13.06 10.24
C HIS A 60 -6.47 11.76 10.82
N TRP A 61 -5.67 11.83 11.87
CA TRP A 61 -5.12 10.66 12.55
C TRP A 61 -6.20 9.82 13.21
N GLN A 62 -7.21 10.45 13.81
CA GLN A 62 -8.36 9.74 14.35
C GLN A 62 -9.15 9.01 13.26
N PHE A 63 -9.37 9.65 12.10
CA PHE A 63 -10.03 9.03 10.96
C PHE A 63 -9.24 7.81 10.45
N ILE A 64 -7.92 7.96 10.31
CA ILE A 64 -7.03 6.86 9.89
C ILE A 64 -7.14 5.68 10.87
N ARG A 65 -7.07 5.94 12.17
CA ARG A 65 -7.22 4.91 13.20
C ARG A 65 -8.56 4.19 13.08
N GLN A 66 -9.66 4.92 13.01
CA GLN A 66 -11.01 4.36 12.87
C GLN A 66 -11.16 3.54 11.57
N SER A 67 -10.59 4.02 10.47
CA SER A 67 -10.61 3.29 9.20
C SER A 67 -9.85 1.96 9.28
N ILE A 68 -8.70 1.92 9.94
CA ILE A 68 -7.93 0.69 10.16
C ILE A 68 -8.69 -0.27 11.09
N GLU A 69 -9.32 0.24 12.15
CA GLU A 69 -10.17 -0.55 13.05
C GLU A 69 -11.36 -1.19 12.31
N ASP A 70 -12.01 -0.42 11.42
CA ASP A 70 -13.11 -0.93 10.59
C ASP A 70 -12.62 -2.00 9.60
N ILE A 71 -11.51 -1.77 8.90
CA ILE A 71 -10.88 -2.75 8.03
C ILE A 71 -10.57 -4.03 8.81
N ASN A 72 -9.96 -3.94 9.97
CA ASN A 72 -9.61 -5.09 10.79
C ASN A 72 -10.85 -5.86 11.26
N THR A 73 -11.95 -5.16 11.57
CA THR A 73 -13.23 -5.79 11.90
C THR A 73 -13.76 -6.61 10.72
N GLN A 74 -13.65 -6.11 9.50
CA GLN A 74 -14.08 -6.83 8.29
C GLN A 74 -13.15 -8.02 7.97
N LEU A 75 -11.87 -7.95 8.32
CA LEU A 75 -10.87 -8.98 8.06
C LEU A 75 -10.78 -10.05 9.15
N ALA A 76 -11.29 -9.79 10.36
CA ALA A 76 -11.22 -10.70 11.49
C ALA A 76 -11.74 -12.12 11.19
N PRO A 77 -12.84 -12.33 10.42
CA PRO A 77 -13.30 -13.67 10.05
C PRO A 77 -12.31 -14.47 9.18
N PHE A 78 -11.31 -13.79 8.61
CA PHE A 78 -10.29 -14.38 7.75
C PHE A 78 -8.93 -14.46 8.43
N GLU A 79 -8.87 -14.25 9.74
CA GLU A 79 -7.65 -14.30 10.57
C GLU A 79 -6.52 -13.39 10.06
N THR A 80 -6.89 -12.28 9.43
CA THR A 80 -5.95 -11.30 8.89
C THR A 80 -6.24 -9.89 9.38
N GLN A 81 -5.27 -9.02 9.29
CA GLN A 81 -5.37 -7.62 9.74
C GLN A 81 -4.36 -6.72 9.04
N VAL A 82 -4.57 -5.42 9.13
CA VAL A 82 -3.59 -4.42 8.69
C VAL A 82 -2.44 -4.36 9.70
N GLN A 83 -1.22 -4.56 9.22
CA GLN A 83 -0.02 -4.33 10.01
C GLN A 83 0.31 -2.84 10.01
N VAL A 84 0.43 -2.26 11.20
CA VAL A 84 0.75 -0.84 11.37
C VAL A 84 2.18 -0.71 11.86
N ILE A 85 3.00 0.05 11.12
CA ILE A 85 4.40 0.31 11.48
C ILE A 85 4.58 1.82 11.64
N PHE A 86 5.27 2.24 12.69
CA PHE A 86 5.72 3.61 12.87
C PHE A 86 7.18 3.71 12.46
N ASP A 87 7.45 4.26 11.27
CA ASP A 87 8.80 4.47 10.75
C ASP A 87 8.76 5.33 9.47
N GLU A 88 9.91 5.70 8.93
CA GLU A 88 10.04 6.14 7.54
C GLU A 88 9.71 4.96 6.59
N ALA A 89 8.97 5.21 5.51
CA ALA A 89 8.45 4.15 4.64
C ALA A 89 9.56 3.22 4.09
N THR A 90 10.70 3.78 3.68
CA THR A 90 11.84 2.99 3.20
C THR A 90 12.42 2.09 4.29
N LYS A 91 12.56 2.61 5.51
CA LYS A 91 13.05 1.84 6.66
C LYS A 91 12.08 0.73 7.07
N ALA A 92 10.78 1.03 7.04
CA ALA A 92 9.74 0.04 7.33
C ALA A 92 9.82 -1.15 6.37
N LEU A 93 9.89 -0.89 5.06
CA LEU A 93 10.02 -1.94 4.05
C LEU A 93 11.37 -2.69 4.15
N GLN A 94 12.44 -1.99 4.44
CA GLN A 94 13.75 -2.58 4.67
C GLN A 94 13.76 -3.53 5.89
N ARG A 95 13.09 -3.15 6.97
CA ARG A 95 12.94 -4.01 8.16
C ARG A 95 12.08 -5.23 7.86
N LEU A 96 10.99 -5.07 7.14
CA LEU A 96 10.15 -6.20 6.73
C LEU A 96 10.93 -7.19 5.87
N SER A 97 11.78 -6.72 4.95
CA SER A 97 12.60 -7.59 4.09
C SER A 97 13.66 -8.40 4.82
N GLN A 98 13.92 -8.14 6.11
CA GLN A 98 14.78 -8.95 6.96
C GLN A 98 14.08 -10.22 7.47
N TRP A 99 12.77 -10.22 7.52
CA TRP A 99 11.95 -11.31 8.06
C TRP A 99 11.12 -12.03 7.00
N LEU A 100 10.77 -11.34 5.93
CA LEU A 100 9.91 -11.80 4.85
C LEU A 100 10.59 -11.60 3.51
N THR A 101 10.30 -12.46 2.55
CA THR A 101 10.66 -12.22 1.15
C THR A 101 9.53 -11.41 0.50
N ILE A 102 9.78 -10.16 0.16
CA ILE A 102 8.79 -9.31 -0.52
C ILE A 102 8.82 -9.63 -2.01
N GLN A 103 7.78 -10.29 -2.51
CA GLN A 103 7.64 -10.61 -3.95
C GLN A 103 7.40 -9.35 -4.78
N ALA A 104 6.47 -8.52 -4.34
CA ALA A 104 6.17 -7.22 -4.95
C ALA A 104 5.47 -6.30 -3.94
N VAL A 105 5.51 -5.00 -4.20
CA VAL A 105 4.74 -3.98 -3.50
C VAL A 105 3.62 -3.47 -4.42
N TYR A 106 2.42 -3.36 -3.89
CA TYR A 106 1.25 -2.83 -4.58
C TYR A 106 0.71 -1.62 -3.82
N SER A 107 0.45 -0.52 -4.49
CA SER A 107 -0.15 0.68 -3.88
C SER A 107 -0.88 1.53 -4.89
N HIS A 108 -1.74 2.43 -4.43
CA HIS A 108 -2.18 3.52 -5.30
C HIS A 108 -1.08 4.56 -5.48
N GLN A 109 -1.15 5.25 -6.62
CA GLN A 109 -0.27 6.37 -6.93
C GLN A 109 -0.42 7.49 -5.89
N GLU A 110 0.70 8.09 -5.49
CA GLU A 110 0.68 9.30 -4.70
C GLU A 110 0.24 10.50 -5.55
N ILE A 111 -0.68 11.31 -4.99
CA ILE A 111 -1.24 12.50 -5.64
C ILE A 111 -1.26 13.69 -4.67
N GLY A 112 -0.48 13.65 -3.62
CA GLY A 112 -0.58 14.59 -2.51
C GLY A 112 0.56 15.61 -2.45
N LEU A 113 1.27 15.56 -1.34
CA LEU A 113 2.26 16.56 -0.93
C LEU A 113 3.62 16.31 -1.60
N ALA A 114 4.44 17.36 -1.71
CA ALA A 114 5.77 17.25 -2.30
C ALA A 114 6.66 16.25 -1.53
N ASN A 115 6.61 16.27 -0.18
CA ASN A 115 7.34 15.34 0.67
C ASN A 115 6.93 13.87 0.44
N THR A 116 5.66 13.59 0.16
CA THR A 116 5.21 12.23 -0.16
C THR A 116 5.62 11.78 -1.57
N TYR A 117 5.76 12.71 -2.53
CA TYR A 117 6.37 12.40 -3.82
C TYR A 117 7.86 12.07 -3.69
N ASP A 118 8.59 12.80 -2.83
CA ASP A 118 10.00 12.54 -2.57
C ASP A 118 10.21 11.19 -1.90
N ARG A 119 9.37 10.86 -0.92
CA ARG A 119 9.30 9.52 -0.32
C ARG A 119 9.08 8.43 -1.38
N ASP A 120 8.11 8.61 -2.28
CA ASP A 120 7.81 7.61 -3.32
C ASP A 120 8.99 7.45 -4.30
N ARG A 121 9.76 8.51 -4.57
CA ARG A 121 11.01 8.39 -5.33
C ARG A 121 12.06 7.52 -4.62
N GLN A 122 12.20 7.69 -3.31
CA GLN A 122 13.12 6.87 -2.49
C GLN A 122 12.68 5.40 -2.47
N ILE A 123 11.38 5.13 -2.30
CA ILE A 123 10.83 3.78 -2.35
C ILE A 123 11.06 3.13 -3.71
N ARG A 124 10.86 3.86 -4.81
CA ARG A 124 11.13 3.35 -6.17
C ARG A 124 12.59 2.95 -6.33
N GLN A 125 13.51 3.79 -5.87
CA GLN A 125 14.93 3.49 -5.91
C GLN A 125 15.29 2.27 -5.04
N TRP A 126 14.71 2.18 -3.84
CA TRP A 126 14.91 1.04 -2.96
C TRP A 126 14.38 -0.26 -3.58
N CYS A 127 13.16 -0.27 -4.10
CA CYS A 127 12.58 -1.43 -4.77
C CYS A 127 13.45 -1.89 -5.96
N HIS A 128 13.91 -0.94 -6.78
CA HIS A 128 14.82 -1.22 -7.89
C HIS A 128 16.12 -1.89 -7.42
N ASN A 129 16.74 -1.37 -6.37
CA ASN A 129 17.99 -1.91 -5.81
C ASN A 129 17.81 -3.30 -5.19
N GLN A 130 16.62 -3.61 -4.68
CA GLN A 130 16.28 -4.90 -4.10
C GLN A 130 15.67 -5.90 -5.11
N HIS A 131 15.55 -5.50 -6.38
CA HIS A 131 14.87 -6.27 -7.44
C HIS A 131 13.42 -6.63 -7.09
N ILE A 132 12.74 -5.77 -6.34
CA ILE A 132 11.34 -5.88 -5.97
C ILE A 132 10.49 -5.08 -6.96
N ALA A 133 9.48 -5.70 -7.56
CA ALA A 133 8.54 -4.99 -8.40
C ALA A 133 7.62 -4.08 -7.56
N TRP A 134 7.49 -2.81 -7.94
CA TRP A 134 6.50 -1.93 -7.34
C TRP A 134 5.42 -1.56 -8.36
N HIS A 135 4.20 -2.01 -8.10
CA HIS A 135 3.03 -1.80 -8.92
C HIS A 135 2.17 -0.68 -8.35
N GLU A 136 2.13 0.44 -9.07
CA GLU A 136 1.25 1.56 -8.73
C GLU A 136 -0.02 1.52 -9.57
N SER A 137 -1.19 1.57 -8.95
CA SER A 137 -2.51 1.76 -9.58
C SER A 137 -2.91 3.23 -9.54
N ALA A 138 -3.69 3.67 -10.53
CA ALA A 138 -4.17 5.05 -10.57
C ALA A 138 -5.07 5.37 -9.36
N THR A 139 -5.02 6.59 -8.86
CA THR A 139 -5.92 7.07 -7.81
C THR A 139 -7.10 7.77 -8.46
N GLY A 140 -8.23 7.08 -8.57
CA GLY A 140 -9.42 7.58 -9.25
C GLY A 140 -9.11 8.03 -10.70
N ALA A 141 -9.65 9.15 -11.12
CA ALA A 141 -9.44 9.70 -12.46
C ALA A 141 -8.27 10.72 -12.53
N VAL A 142 -7.37 10.70 -11.56
CA VAL A 142 -6.22 11.61 -11.56
C VAL A 142 -5.17 11.15 -12.57
N ILE A 143 -4.76 12.05 -13.44
CA ILE A 143 -3.66 11.84 -14.39
C ILE A 143 -2.47 12.68 -13.92
N ARG A 144 -1.41 12.03 -13.45
CA ARG A 144 -0.18 12.73 -13.06
C ARG A 144 0.50 13.33 -14.31
N GLY A 145 0.93 14.59 -14.22
CA GLY A 145 1.61 15.27 -15.33
C GLY A 145 0.69 15.64 -16.52
N LEU A 146 -0.62 15.74 -16.29
CA LEU A 146 -1.56 16.12 -17.34
C LEU A 146 -1.20 17.49 -17.93
N THR A 147 -0.83 17.54 -19.20
CA THR A 147 -0.43 18.76 -19.90
C THR A 147 -1.62 19.59 -20.42
N HIS A 148 -2.76 18.95 -20.68
CA HIS A 148 -3.97 19.62 -21.14
C HIS A 148 -5.24 18.81 -20.81
N ARG A 149 -6.40 19.50 -20.66
CA ARG A 149 -7.67 18.88 -20.25
C ARG A 149 -8.57 18.39 -21.39
N ARG A 150 -8.14 18.42 -22.66
CA ARG A 150 -9.01 18.16 -23.82
C ARG A 150 -9.77 16.82 -23.77
N GLN A 151 -9.20 15.79 -23.19
CA GLN A 151 -9.81 14.45 -23.08
C GLN A 151 -10.10 14.02 -21.65
N TRP A 152 -9.97 14.94 -20.68
CA TRP A 152 -10.11 14.58 -19.27
C TRP A 152 -11.52 14.07 -18.92
N SER A 153 -12.58 14.67 -19.47
CA SER A 153 -13.96 14.23 -19.24
C SER A 153 -14.18 12.78 -19.72
N LYS A 154 -13.68 12.43 -20.91
CA LYS A 154 -13.76 11.05 -21.42
C LYS A 154 -12.98 10.06 -20.56
N HIS A 155 -11.81 10.47 -20.05
CA HIS A 155 -11.03 9.66 -19.13
C HIS A 155 -11.79 9.46 -17.81
N TRP A 156 -12.32 10.54 -17.24
CA TRP A 156 -13.12 10.51 -16.03
C TRP A 156 -14.34 9.59 -16.16
N GLU A 157 -15.12 9.72 -17.23
CA GLU A 157 -16.26 8.86 -17.51
C GLU A 157 -15.87 7.38 -17.59
N ARG A 158 -14.79 7.07 -18.27
CA ARG A 158 -14.28 5.70 -18.38
C ARG A 158 -13.93 5.11 -17.02
N VAL A 159 -13.24 5.87 -16.18
CA VAL A 159 -12.86 5.44 -14.81
C VAL A 159 -14.10 5.20 -13.96
N TYR A 160 -15.05 6.14 -13.95
CA TYR A 160 -16.23 6.03 -13.08
C TYR A 160 -17.33 5.09 -13.61
N ARG A 161 -17.28 4.70 -14.88
CA ARG A 161 -18.15 3.64 -15.43
C ARG A 161 -17.50 2.25 -15.36
N HIS A 162 -16.26 2.16 -14.97
CA HIS A 162 -15.60 0.86 -14.77
C HIS A 162 -16.22 0.13 -13.58
N GLN A 163 -16.28 -1.21 -13.67
CA GLN A 163 -16.67 -2.04 -12.54
C GLN A 163 -15.69 -1.84 -11.38
N CYS A 164 -16.21 -1.79 -10.14
CA CYS A 164 -15.38 -1.68 -8.95
C CYS A 164 -14.36 -2.81 -8.85
N TYR A 165 -13.17 -2.50 -8.41
CA TYR A 165 -12.10 -3.46 -8.11
C TYR A 165 -12.34 -4.09 -6.74
N ASP A 166 -13.23 -5.07 -6.69
CA ASP A 166 -13.55 -5.80 -5.47
C ASP A 166 -12.84 -7.16 -5.45
N VAL A 167 -12.35 -7.55 -4.30
CA VAL A 167 -11.71 -8.86 -4.04
C VAL A 167 -12.55 -9.65 -3.04
N ALA A 168 -12.61 -10.95 -3.20
CA ALA A 168 -13.17 -11.82 -2.18
C ALA A 168 -12.20 -11.89 -0.98
N LEU A 169 -12.64 -11.41 0.20
CA LEU A 169 -11.75 -11.25 1.36
C LEU A 169 -11.11 -12.55 1.84
N ASN A 170 -11.75 -13.70 1.59
CA ASN A 170 -11.20 -15.03 1.88
C ASN A 170 -9.99 -15.40 1.01
N THR A 171 -9.67 -14.62 -0.02
CA THR A 171 -8.47 -14.82 -0.84
C THR A 171 -7.26 -14.02 -0.33
N ILE A 172 -7.47 -13.15 0.65
CA ILE A 172 -6.43 -12.42 1.36
C ILE A 172 -5.97 -13.34 2.50
N LYS A 173 -4.82 -13.98 2.35
CA LYS A 173 -4.25 -14.91 3.34
C LYS A 173 -2.95 -14.36 3.84
#